data_3d437d7274df088718dc91c8c49d1640
#
_entry.id   3d437d7274df088718dc91c8c49d1640
#
_cell.length_a   1.000
_cell.length_b   1.000
_cell.length_c   1.000
_cell.angle_alpha   90.00
_cell.angle_beta   90.00
_cell.angle_gamma   90.00
#
_symmetry.space_group_name_H-M   'P 1'
#
loop_
_entity.id
_entity.type
_entity.pdbx_description
1 polymer ?
#
loop_
_entity_poly.entity_id
_entity_poly.type
_entity_poly.pdbx_seq_one_letter_code
_entity_poly.pdbx_strand_id
1 'polypeptide(L)'
;QENAAYPSGLCAERVAVFASQSFHPQKKIKRIAIVAKAKANVELASGSSCGACRQVMLEAEFRQHEPIEILMYTNKNQWTVAKSASALLPFAFNQNNLISQY
;
A
#
# COMPACT_ATOMS: atom_id res chain seq x y z
N GLN A 1 10.53 -5.02 -1.36
CA GLN A 1 11.20 -6.30 -1.09
C GLN A 1 10.33 -7.46 -1.55
N GLU A 2 10.82 -8.20 -2.51
CA GLU A 2 10.13 -9.37 -3.03
C GLU A 2 11.09 -10.55 -3.15
N ASN A 3 10.52 -11.75 -3.15
CA ASN A 3 11.26 -12.96 -3.46
C ASN A 3 10.31 -13.97 -4.12
N ALA A 4 10.87 -15.08 -4.60
CA ALA A 4 10.08 -16.09 -5.30
C ALA A 4 9.32 -17.02 -4.34
N ALA A 5 9.51 -16.89 -3.06
CA ALA A 5 8.84 -17.72 -2.07
C ALA A 5 7.51 -17.08 -1.63
N TYR A 6 6.53 -17.13 -2.48
CA TYR A 6 5.17 -16.72 -2.14
C TYR A 6 4.55 -17.76 -1.24
N PRO A 7 3.83 -17.41 -0.21
CA PRO A 7 3.48 -16.08 0.31
C PRO A 7 4.44 -15.53 1.36
N SER A 8 5.64 -16.05 1.48
CA SER A 8 6.58 -15.60 2.52
C SER A 8 7.33 -14.33 2.14
N GLY A 9 7.25 -13.90 0.88
CA GLY A 9 7.82 -12.64 0.44
C GLY A 9 6.99 -11.44 0.86
N LEU A 10 7.63 -10.27 0.93
CA LEU A 10 6.96 -9.01 1.20
C LEU A 10 7.14 -8.09 0.01
N CYS A 11 6.05 -7.48 -0.45
CA CYS A 11 6.12 -6.44 -1.45
C CYS A 11 6.79 -5.18 -0.88
N ALA A 12 7.33 -4.34 -1.77
CA ALA A 12 8.02 -3.12 -1.37
C ALA A 12 7.13 -2.20 -0.54
N GLU A 13 5.85 -2.12 -0.85
CA GLU A 13 4.90 -1.28 -0.10
C GLU A 13 4.83 -1.69 1.38
N ARG A 14 4.76 -3.00 1.66
CA ARG A 14 4.71 -3.47 3.04
C ARG A 14 6.01 -3.20 3.77
N VAL A 15 7.14 -3.40 3.10
CA VAL A 15 8.45 -3.10 3.71
C VAL A 15 8.54 -1.61 4.05
N ALA A 16 8.12 -0.74 3.13
CA ALA A 16 8.17 0.70 3.36
C ALA A 16 7.26 1.13 4.52
N VAL A 17 6.03 0.61 4.57
CA VAL A 17 5.09 0.95 5.65
C VAL A 17 5.62 0.46 6.99
N PHE A 18 6.07 -0.79 7.07
CA PHE A 18 6.57 -1.35 8.32
C PHE A 18 7.82 -0.62 8.80
N ALA A 19 8.73 -0.27 7.89
CA ALA A 19 9.93 0.48 8.25
C ALA A 19 9.57 1.88 8.77
N SER A 20 8.64 2.56 8.11
CA SER A 20 8.18 3.87 8.55
C SER A 20 7.59 3.82 9.96
N GLN A 21 6.74 2.83 10.21
CA GLN A 21 6.12 2.68 11.52
C GLN A 21 7.13 2.31 12.61
N SER A 22 8.16 1.54 12.26
CA SER A 22 9.19 1.14 13.22
C SER A 22 10.16 2.26 13.55
N PHE A 23 10.61 3.00 12.52
CA PHE A 23 11.63 4.05 12.70
C PHE A 23 11.04 5.40 13.04
N HIS A 24 9.79 5.64 12.64
CA HIS A 24 9.14 6.94 12.84
C HIS A 24 7.70 6.76 13.34
N PRO A 25 7.50 6.13 14.51
CA PRO A 25 6.15 5.81 14.99
C PRO A 25 5.27 7.03 15.25
N GLN A 26 5.90 8.20 15.45
CA GLN A 26 5.15 9.44 15.71
C GLN A 26 4.78 10.19 14.44
N LYS A 27 5.31 9.78 13.29
CA LYS A 27 5.05 10.46 12.02
C LYS A 27 3.94 9.77 11.26
N LYS A 28 3.13 10.57 10.56
CA LYS A 28 2.06 10.06 9.72
C LYS A 28 2.54 9.89 8.29
N ILE A 29 2.08 8.83 7.65
CA ILE A 29 2.33 8.61 6.22
C ILE A 29 1.30 9.41 5.45
N LYS A 30 1.74 10.27 4.56
CA LYS A 30 0.83 11.10 3.75
C LYS A 30 0.62 10.55 2.36
N ARG A 31 1.66 10.01 1.75
CA ARG A 31 1.62 9.50 0.39
C ARG A 31 2.49 8.29 0.24
N ILE A 32 2.04 7.37 -0.62
CA ILE A 32 2.83 6.22 -1.04
C ILE A 32 2.78 6.20 -2.56
N ALA A 33 3.95 6.22 -3.19
CA ALA A 33 4.05 6.12 -4.65
C ALA A 33 4.58 4.74 -5.02
N ILE A 34 3.92 4.10 -5.97
CA ILE A 34 4.23 2.72 -6.36
C ILE A 34 4.58 2.70 -7.84
N VAL A 35 5.77 2.17 -8.13
CA VAL A 35 6.23 1.93 -9.50
C VAL A 35 6.74 0.50 -9.58
N ALA A 36 6.70 -0.06 -10.79
CA ALA A 36 7.24 -1.37 -11.05
C ALA A 36 8.06 -1.34 -12.34
N LYS A 37 9.09 -2.17 -12.41
CA LYS A 37 9.94 -2.28 -13.59
C LYS A 37 10.42 -3.72 -13.73
N ALA A 38 10.20 -4.30 -14.89
CA ALA A 38 10.77 -5.61 -15.19
C ALA A 38 12.26 -5.47 -15.47
N LYS A 39 13.06 -6.46 -15.06
CA LYS A 39 14.52 -6.44 -15.19
C LYS A 39 14.99 -6.14 -16.60
N ALA A 40 14.30 -6.70 -17.60
CA ALA A 40 14.70 -6.61 -19.00
C ALA A 40 14.18 -5.35 -19.71
N ASN A 41 13.35 -4.55 -19.06
CA ASN A 41 12.73 -3.39 -19.68
C ASN A 41 13.38 -2.11 -19.20
N VAL A 42 13.46 -1.12 -20.11
CA VAL A 42 13.92 0.22 -19.76
C VAL A 42 12.78 1.10 -19.28
N GLU A 43 11.54 0.74 -19.59
CA GLU A 43 10.37 1.51 -19.21
C GLU A 43 9.72 0.95 -17.95
N LEU A 44 9.06 1.82 -17.18
CA LEU A 44 8.31 1.41 -16.01
C LEU A 44 7.06 0.63 -16.45
N ALA A 45 6.77 -0.45 -15.74
CA ALA A 45 5.57 -1.22 -15.96
C ALA A 45 4.39 -0.59 -15.21
N SER A 46 3.18 -0.86 -15.71
CA SER A 46 1.98 -0.55 -14.95
C SER A 46 1.99 -1.34 -13.64
N GLY A 47 1.68 -0.69 -12.53
CA GLY A 47 1.70 -1.35 -11.25
C GLY A 47 0.59 -0.89 -10.33
N SER A 48 -0.02 -1.85 -9.63
CA SER A 48 -0.92 -1.55 -8.54
C SER A 48 -0.54 -2.44 -7.36
N SER A 49 -0.92 -2.03 -6.16
CA SER A 49 -0.59 -2.81 -4.98
C SER A 49 -1.43 -4.08 -4.91
N CYS A 50 -0.85 -5.15 -4.37
CA CYS A 50 -1.57 -6.40 -4.16
C CYS A 50 -2.55 -6.27 -2.99
N GLY A 51 -3.47 -7.23 -2.86
CA GLY A 51 -4.48 -7.19 -1.80
C GLY A 51 -3.90 -7.14 -0.40
N ALA A 52 -2.83 -7.91 -0.15
CA ALA A 52 -2.17 -7.90 1.16
C ALA A 52 -1.57 -6.53 1.48
N CYS A 53 -0.95 -5.87 0.50
CA CYS A 53 -0.42 -4.52 0.68
C CYS A 53 -1.53 -3.50 0.92
N ARG A 54 -2.65 -3.64 0.21
CA ARG A 54 -3.80 -2.75 0.40
C ARG A 54 -4.36 -2.85 1.82
N GLN A 55 -4.43 -4.07 2.37
CA GLN A 55 -4.89 -4.28 3.73
C GLN A 55 -3.93 -3.65 4.75
N VAL A 56 -2.62 -3.81 4.55
CA VAL A 56 -1.62 -3.21 5.44
C VAL A 56 -1.69 -1.68 5.39
N MET A 57 -1.84 -1.10 4.20
CA MET A 57 -1.96 0.35 4.05
C MET A 57 -3.24 0.87 4.71
N LEU A 58 -4.34 0.14 4.59
CA LEU A 58 -5.59 0.48 5.26
C LEU A 58 -5.42 0.50 6.77
N GLU A 59 -4.77 -0.51 7.33
CA GLU A 59 -4.53 -0.60 8.77
C GLU A 59 -3.68 0.59 9.26
N ALA A 60 -2.63 0.94 8.51
CA ALA A 60 -1.80 2.10 8.85
C ALA A 60 -2.62 3.40 8.81
N GLU A 61 -3.48 3.55 7.81
CA GLU A 61 -4.36 4.70 7.69
C GLU A 61 -5.29 4.84 8.90
N PHE A 62 -5.90 3.74 9.32
CA PHE A 62 -6.77 3.73 10.49
C PHE A 62 -6.02 4.12 11.76
N ARG A 63 -4.83 3.58 11.96
CA ARG A 63 -4.04 3.86 13.16
C ARG A 63 -3.63 5.31 13.27
N GLN A 64 -3.33 5.95 12.15
CA GLN A 64 -2.90 7.36 12.17
C GLN A 64 -4.06 8.35 12.11
N HIS A 65 -5.28 7.90 11.87
CA HIS A 65 -6.48 8.74 11.76
C HIS A 65 -6.39 9.80 10.67
N GLU A 66 -5.62 9.54 9.63
CA GLU A 66 -5.53 10.39 8.45
C GLU A 66 -5.42 9.53 7.20
N PRO A 67 -6.02 9.97 6.08
CA PRO A 67 -5.93 9.21 4.83
C PRO A 67 -4.50 9.19 4.30
N ILE A 68 -4.18 8.11 3.62
CA ILE A 68 -2.92 7.95 2.89
C ILE A 68 -3.24 8.00 1.42
N GLU A 69 -2.68 8.98 0.70
CA GLU A 69 -2.83 9.07 -0.74
C GLU A 69 -1.93 8.04 -1.41
N ILE A 70 -2.49 7.24 -2.31
CA ILE A 70 -1.76 6.19 -3.01
C ILE A 70 -1.64 6.56 -4.48
N LEU A 71 -0.41 6.65 -4.96
CA LEU A 71 -0.13 6.96 -6.36
C LEU A 71 0.44 5.71 -7.03
N MET A 72 -0.22 5.24 -8.07
CA MET A 72 0.18 4.04 -8.80
C MET A 72 0.49 4.41 -10.24
N TYR A 73 1.71 4.14 -10.68
CA TYR A 73 2.12 4.42 -12.05
C TYR A 73 1.38 3.46 -13.00
N THR A 74 0.70 3.99 -14.00
CA THR A 74 -0.01 3.18 -14.97
C THR A 74 0.87 2.93 -16.20
N ASN A 75 1.01 3.90 -17.08
CA ASN A 75 1.90 3.85 -18.23
C ASN A 75 2.00 5.25 -18.83
N LYS A 76 2.95 5.44 -19.75
CA LYS A 76 3.09 6.69 -20.52
C LYS A 76 3.06 7.94 -19.62
N ASN A 77 3.76 7.87 -18.49
CA ASN A 77 3.86 9.00 -17.54
C ASN A 77 2.52 9.38 -16.91
N GLN A 78 1.60 8.44 -16.79
CA GLN A 78 0.34 8.66 -16.12
C GLN A 78 0.28 7.91 -14.80
N TRP A 79 -0.40 8.53 -13.83
CA TRP A 79 -0.57 7.98 -12.49
C TRP A 79 -2.05 7.81 -12.18
N THR A 80 -2.38 6.69 -11.55
CA THR A 80 -3.68 6.52 -10.91
C THR A 80 -3.53 6.94 -9.46
N VAL A 81 -4.41 7.81 -8.99
CA VAL A 81 -4.33 8.34 -7.64
C VAL A 81 -5.56 7.91 -6.85
N ALA A 82 -5.35 7.22 -5.75
CA ALA A 82 -6.39 6.94 -4.77
C ALA A 82 -6.22 7.92 -3.61
N LYS A 83 -7.27 8.62 -3.25
CA LYS A 83 -7.20 9.65 -2.20
C LYS A 83 -7.05 9.06 -0.81
N SER A 84 -7.31 7.78 -0.65
CA SER A 84 -7.15 7.06 0.61
C SER A 84 -6.88 5.59 0.34
N ALA A 85 -6.26 4.91 1.29
CA ALA A 85 -6.06 3.47 1.20
C ALA A 85 -7.39 2.72 1.22
N SER A 86 -8.39 3.24 1.92
CA SER A 86 -9.71 2.62 1.97
C SER A 86 -10.39 2.57 0.60
N ALA A 87 -10.06 3.49 -0.30
CA ALA A 87 -10.62 3.48 -1.66
C ALA A 87 -10.17 2.27 -2.49
N LEU A 88 -9.10 1.59 -2.08
CA LEU A 88 -8.58 0.41 -2.78
C LEU A 88 -9.20 -0.90 -2.30
N LEU A 89 -10.05 -0.85 -1.28
CA LEU A 89 -10.69 -2.02 -0.68
C LEU A 89 -12.18 -1.76 -0.51
N PRO A 90 -13.00 -2.03 -1.54
CA PRO A 90 -14.45 -1.78 -1.43
C PRO A 90 -15.13 -2.60 -0.34
N PHE A 91 -14.58 -3.78 -0.02
CA PHE A 91 -15.07 -4.63 1.07
C PHE A 91 -13.92 -4.86 2.03
N ALA A 92 -13.60 -3.84 2.82
CA ALA A 92 -12.43 -3.87 3.68
C ALA A 92 -12.74 -4.53 5.03
N PHE A 93 -11.79 -5.34 5.50
CA PHE A 93 -11.79 -5.80 6.88
C PHE A 93 -11.05 -4.76 7.75
N ASN A 94 -11.65 -4.37 8.85
CA ASN A 94 -11.02 -3.44 9.79
C ASN A 94 -11.51 -3.70 11.21
N GLN A 95 -10.94 -2.99 12.17
CA GLN A 95 -11.27 -3.21 13.58
C GLN A 95 -12.75 -2.98 13.89
N ASN A 96 -13.45 -2.15 13.13
CA ASN A 96 -14.88 -1.91 13.36
C ASN A 96 -15.70 -3.16 13.05
N ASN A 97 -15.23 -4.03 12.17
CA ASN A 97 -15.89 -5.29 11.89
C ASN A 97 -15.87 -6.22 13.11
N LEU A 98 -14.84 -6.12 13.92
CA LEU A 98 -14.72 -6.90 15.15
C LEU A 98 -15.51 -6.32 16.30
N ILE A 99 -15.64 -5.00 16.35
CA ILE A 99 -16.29 -4.30 17.46
C ILE A 99 -17.80 -4.21 17.24
N SER A 100 -18.24 -3.83 16.04
CA SER A 100 -19.63 -3.50 15.77
C SER A 100 -20.54 -4.72 15.59
N GLN A 101 -19.98 -5.92 15.43
CA GLN A 101 -20.75 -7.16 15.26
C GLN A 101 -20.95 -7.93 16.53
N TYR A 102 -20.31 -7.54 17.59
CA TYR A 102 -20.36 -8.23 18.87
C TYR A 102 -20.59 -7.22 20.02
#